data_b5331f40d1671b28b8529311881218c0
#
_entry.id   b5331f40d1671b28b8529311881218c0
#
_cell.length_a   1.000
_cell.length_b   1.000
_cell.length_c   1.000
_cell.angle_alpha   90.00
_cell.angle_beta   90.00
_cell.angle_gamma   90.00
#
_symmetry.space_group_name_H-M   'P 1'
#
loop_
_entity.id
_entity.type
_entity.pdbx_description
1 polymer ?
#
loop_
_entity_poly.entity_id
_entity_poly.type
_entity_poly.pdbx_seq_one_letter_code
_entity_poly.pdbx_strand_id
1 'polypeptide(L)'
;EHFEVALSPRMPYTAHVNADFATVKELNINNVAVISTIMAQTVAFDSYNDTVDELLATFASINSSVQRTGNFTAMEKETLFKVVAQNNSLFIDMIAKLGIKDRSVTAWNLSQYERLHDGMKHEFEIDHRFGQIEFKLNLIQQNAKFFLNVLHNQKSDTLEWTIIVLISFECVLMIMEMSGVGSSVLSLTSAWI
;
A
#
# COMPACT_ATOMS: atom_id res chain seq x y z
N GLU A 1 1.38 -10.18 25.54
CA GLU A 1 2.25 -11.38 25.55
C GLU A 1 3.24 -11.26 26.71
N HIS A 2 3.52 -12.38 27.38
CA HIS A 2 4.44 -12.44 28.50
C HIS A 2 5.66 -13.24 28.06
N PHE A 3 6.84 -12.60 28.04
CA PHE A 3 8.09 -13.25 27.67
C PHE A 3 9.04 -13.24 28.85
N GLU A 4 9.54 -14.40 29.25
CA GLU A 4 10.37 -14.54 30.44
C GLU A 4 11.87 -14.50 30.08
N VAL A 5 12.68 -13.85 30.91
CA VAL A 5 14.12 -13.78 30.75
C VAL A 5 14.83 -14.45 31.97
N ALA A 6 15.47 -15.57 31.72
CA ALA A 6 16.19 -16.31 32.72
C ALA A 6 17.70 -15.99 32.69
N LEU A 7 18.34 -15.97 33.87
CA LEU A 7 19.77 -15.76 34.00
C LEU A 7 20.49 -17.09 34.24
N SER A 8 21.51 -17.41 33.44
CA SER A 8 22.34 -18.58 33.60
C SER A 8 23.84 -18.31 33.36
N PRO A 9 24.58 -17.87 34.41
CA PRO A 9 25.99 -17.49 34.26
C PRO A 9 26.93 -18.63 33.80
N ARG A 10 26.47 -19.89 33.92
CA ARG A 10 27.27 -21.09 33.57
C ARG A 10 27.08 -21.57 32.14
N MET A 11 26.27 -20.85 31.35
CA MET A 11 26.03 -21.23 29.94
C MET A 11 27.31 -21.12 29.10
N PRO A 12 27.53 -22.06 28.17
CA PRO A 12 28.62 -21.95 27.19
C PRO A 12 28.37 -20.87 26.12
N TYR A 13 27.13 -20.45 25.95
CA TYR A 13 26.70 -19.47 24.96
C TYR A 13 26.31 -18.14 25.63
N THR A 14 26.31 -17.07 24.86
CA THR A 14 25.89 -15.74 25.34
C THR A 14 24.39 -15.63 25.59
N ALA A 15 23.59 -16.34 24.78
CA ALA A 15 22.13 -16.40 24.90
C ALA A 15 21.58 -17.68 24.25
N HIS A 16 20.41 -18.11 24.72
CA HIS A 16 19.56 -19.14 24.11
C HIS A 16 18.10 -18.68 24.17
N VAL A 17 17.41 -18.76 23.05
CA VAL A 17 16.01 -18.31 22.93
C VAL A 17 15.14 -19.52 22.63
N ASN A 18 14.02 -19.64 23.34
CA ASN A 18 12.96 -20.61 23.13
C ASN A 18 11.61 -19.88 23.04
N ALA A 19 10.53 -20.62 22.70
CA ALA A 19 9.19 -20.10 22.48
C ALA A 19 8.68 -19.10 23.54
N ASP A 20 8.91 -19.39 24.82
CA ASP A 20 8.33 -18.63 25.92
C ASP A 20 9.38 -17.84 26.73
N PHE A 21 10.66 -18.11 26.52
CA PHE A 21 11.70 -17.49 27.33
C PHE A 21 13.04 -17.37 26.60
N ALA A 22 13.84 -16.39 27.01
CA ALA A 22 15.25 -16.29 26.66
C ALA A 22 16.12 -16.54 27.91
N THR A 23 17.17 -17.34 27.74
CA THR A 23 18.21 -17.49 28.75
C THR A 23 19.42 -16.69 28.33
N VAL A 24 19.89 -15.78 29.18
CA VAL A 24 21.08 -14.95 28.94
C VAL A 24 22.14 -15.23 30.00
N LYS A 25 23.41 -15.11 29.60
CA LYS A 25 24.52 -15.33 30.51
C LYS A 25 24.63 -14.25 31.59
N GLU A 26 24.34 -13.01 31.20
CA GLU A 26 24.29 -11.84 32.06
C GLU A 26 23.16 -10.90 31.61
N LEU A 27 22.50 -10.24 32.53
CA LEU A 27 21.49 -9.24 32.20
C LEU A 27 22.14 -7.86 32.23
N ASN A 28 22.34 -7.29 31.06
CA ASN A 28 22.85 -5.94 30.90
C ASN A 28 21.92 -5.09 30.02
N ILE A 29 22.19 -3.82 29.97
CA ILE A 29 21.33 -2.86 29.20
C ILE A 29 21.21 -3.23 27.71
N ASN A 30 22.24 -3.82 27.11
CA ASN A 30 22.24 -4.21 25.71
C ASN A 30 21.32 -5.42 25.45
N ASN A 31 21.31 -6.42 26.36
CA ASN A 31 20.37 -7.54 26.27
C ASN A 31 18.92 -7.04 26.41
N VAL A 32 18.65 -6.16 27.35
CA VAL A 32 17.33 -5.54 27.53
C VAL A 32 16.94 -4.75 26.27
N ALA A 33 17.86 -3.98 25.69
CA ALA A 33 17.59 -3.22 24.46
C ALA A 33 17.25 -4.13 23.28
N VAL A 34 17.97 -5.24 23.07
CA VAL A 34 17.66 -6.18 21.99
C VAL A 34 16.29 -6.83 22.19
N ILE A 35 16.01 -7.33 23.39
CA ILE A 35 14.74 -7.99 23.70
C ILE A 35 13.57 -7.01 23.52
N SER A 36 13.66 -5.82 24.11
CA SER A 36 12.59 -4.83 24.05
C SER A 36 12.34 -4.33 22.61
N THR A 37 13.40 -4.22 21.80
CA THR A 37 13.25 -3.83 20.38
C THR A 37 12.45 -4.88 19.61
N ILE A 38 12.79 -6.16 19.73
CA ILE A 38 12.07 -7.23 19.01
C ILE A 38 10.63 -7.34 19.50
N MET A 39 10.40 -7.28 20.82
CA MET A 39 9.03 -7.28 21.36
C MET A 39 8.21 -6.08 20.89
N ALA A 40 8.80 -4.88 20.82
CA ALA A 40 8.14 -3.69 20.29
C ALA A 40 7.81 -3.86 18.80
N GLN A 41 8.71 -4.45 18.00
CA GLN A 41 8.45 -4.77 16.60
C GLN A 41 7.28 -5.75 16.46
N THR A 42 7.18 -6.77 17.31
CA THR A 42 6.08 -7.75 17.30
C THR A 42 4.73 -7.06 17.49
N VAL A 43 4.61 -6.24 18.53
CA VAL A 43 3.37 -5.49 18.81
C VAL A 43 3.01 -4.53 17.68
N ALA A 44 4.02 -3.86 17.11
CA ALA A 44 3.80 -2.97 15.97
C ALA A 44 3.31 -3.74 14.73
N PHE A 45 3.83 -4.95 14.48
CA PHE A 45 3.34 -5.80 13.40
C PHE A 45 1.86 -6.17 13.54
N ASP A 46 1.41 -6.49 14.74
CA ASP A 46 -0.01 -6.80 14.97
C ASP A 46 -0.88 -5.58 14.58
N SER A 47 -0.51 -4.39 15.02
CA SER A 47 -1.21 -3.15 14.66
C SER A 47 -1.18 -2.83 13.15
N TYR A 48 -0.03 -3.04 12.50
CA TYR A 48 0.07 -2.85 11.04
C TYR A 48 -0.75 -3.89 10.28
N ASN A 49 -0.74 -5.15 10.72
CA ASN A 49 -1.52 -6.20 10.09
C ASN A 49 -3.02 -5.89 10.12
N ASP A 50 -3.54 -5.45 11.27
CA ASP A 50 -4.96 -5.07 11.42
C ASP A 50 -5.33 -3.93 10.46
N THR A 51 -4.47 -2.90 10.36
CA THR A 51 -4.69 -1.77 9.45
C THR A 51 -4.65 -2.20 7.98
N VAL A 52 -3.73 -3.09 7.62
CA VAL A 52 -3.62 -3.62 6.25
C VAL A 52 -4.80 -4.53 5.90
N ASP A 53 -5.31 -5.29 6.85
CA ASP A 53 -6.50 -6.12 6.66
C ASP A 53 -7.76 -5.27 6.44
N GLU A 54 -7.91 -4.14 7.14
CA GLU A 54 -8.97 -3.16 6.89
C GLU A 54 -8.86 -2.53 5.48
N LEU A 55 -7.64 -2.17 5.06
CA LEU A 55 -7.39 -1.68 3.70
C LEU A 55 -7.74 -2.71 2.64
N LEU A 56 -7.35 -3.96 2.86
CA LEU A 56 -7.63 -5.07 1.94
C LEU A 56 -9.14 -5.31 1.84
N ALA A 57 -9.87 -5.27 2.97
CA ALA A 57 -11.32 -5.40 2.99
C ALA A 57 -12.01 -4.27 2.21
N THR A 58 -11.55 -3.02 2.39
CA THR A 58 -12.04 -1.87 1.65
C THR A 58 -11.79 -2.03 0.15
N PHE A 59 -10.59 -2.44 -0.23
CA PHE A 59 -10.24 -2.71 -1.63
C PHE A 59 -11.10 -3.83 -2.24
N ALA A 60 -11.31 -4.93 -1.50
CA ALA A 60 -12.16 -6.03 -1.93
C ALA A 60 -13.63 -5.61 -2.13
N SER A 61 -14.14 -4.71 -1.30
CA SER A 61 -15.47 -4.13 -1.44
C SER A 61 -15.61 -3.34 -2.76
N ILE A 62 -14.65 -2.49 -3.07
CA ILE A 62 -14.61 -1.73 -4.34
C ILE A 62 -14.56 -2.71 -5.52
N ASN A 63 -13.69 -3.70 -5.47
CA ASN A 63 -13.54 -4.71 -6.52
C ASN A 63 -14.86 -5.47 -6.77
N SER A 64 -15.54 -5.88 -5.71
CA SER A 64 -16.85 -6.55 -5.78
C SER A 64 -17.94 -5.66 -6.38
N SER A 65 -17.94 -4.37 -6.06
CA SER A 65 -18.88 -3.40 -6.63
C SER A 65 -18.63 -3.21 -8.13
N VAL A 66 -17.39 -2.99 -8.53
CA VAL A 66 -16.99 -2.83 -9.93
C VAL A 66 -17.28 -4.09 -10.74
N GLN A 67 -17.07 -5.28 -10.16
CA GLN A 67 -17.42 -6.56 -10.81
C GLN A 67 -18.91 -6.66 -11.12
N ARG A 68 -19.78 -6.13 -10.28
CA ARG A 68 -21.24 -6.16 -10.48
C ARG A 68 -21.73 -5.09 -11.44
N THR A 69 -21.14 -3.90 -11.39
CA THR A 69 -21.62 -2.71 -12.12
C THR A 69 -20.91 -2.48 -13.45
N GLY A 70 -19.71 -3.04 -13.60
CA GLY A 70 -18.82 -2.78 -14.74
C GLY A 70 -18.19 -1.39 -14.76
N ASN A 71 -18.54 -0.52 -13.80
CA ASN A 71 -18.10 0.87 -13.75
C ASN A 71 -17.77 1.31 -12.33
N PHE A 72 -16.89 2.32 -12.21
CA PHE A 72 -16.59 2.98 -10.96
C PHE A 72 -17.51 4.16 -10.71
N THR A 73 -18.10 4.23 -9.53
CA THR A 73 -18.75 5.46 -9.05
C THR A 73 -17.71 6.53 -8.67
N ALA A 74 -18.13 7.80 -8.59
CA ALA A 74 -17.23 8.89 -8.18
C ALA A 74 -16.65 8.64 -6.77
N MET A 75 -17.46 8.13 -5.85
CA MET A 75 -17.06 7.82 -4.48
C MET A 75 -16.05 6.67 -4.42
N GLU A 76 -16.23 5.62 -5.23
CA GLU A 76 -15.29 4.50 -5.30
C GLU A 76 -13.93 4.93 -5.88
N LYS A 77 -13.93 5.84 -6.86
CA LYS A 77 -12.68 6.43 -7.39
C LYS A 77 -11.92 7.17 -6.30
N GLU A 78 -12.61 8.03 -5.53
CA GLU A 78 -12.00 8.76 -4.43
C GLU A 78 -11.46 7.81 -3.34
N THR A 79 -12.26 6.80 -2.97
CA THR A 79 -11.86 5.80 -1.99
C THR A 79 -10.64 5.00 -2.46
N LEU A 80 -10.60 4.61 -3.74
CA LEU A 80 -9.45 3.92 -4.33
C LEU A 80 -8.17 4.75 -4.22
N PHE A 81 -8.22 6.06 -4.51
CA PHE A 81 -7.06 6.95 -4.34
C PHE A 81 -6.60 7.02 -2.87
N LYS A 82 -7.54 7.09 -1.92
CA LYS A 82 -7.23 7.09 -0.49
C LYS A 82 -6.57 5.78 -0.07
N VAL A 83 -7.09 4.64 -0.51
CA VAL A 83 -6.51 3.32 -0.25
C VAL A 83 -5.09 3.23 -0.77
N VAL A 84 -4.81 3.70 -2.00
CA VAL A 84 -3.46 3.71 -2.57
C VAL A 84 -2.52 4.60 -1.78
N ALA A 85 -2.95 5.80 -1.40
CA ALA A 85 -2.13 6.73 -0.62
C ALA A 85 -1.82 6.16 0.77
N GLN A 86 -2.80 5.58 1.44
CA GLN A 86 -2.64 4.95 2.75
C GLN A 86 -1.76 3.71 2.68
N ASN A 87 -1.91 2.87 1.65
CA ASN A 87 -1.05 1.72 1.39
C ASN A 87 0.43 2.12 1.25
N ASN A 88 0.71 3.18 0.49
CA ASN A 88 2.06 3.69 0.32
C ASN A 88 2.62 4.26 1.64
N SER A 89 1.81 4.99 2.40
CA SER A 89 2.21 5.53 3.71
C SER A 89 2.55 4.43 4.70
N LEU A 90 1.72 3.39 4.80
CA LEU A 90 1.96 2.23 5.67
C LEU A 90 3.25 1.51 5.28
N PHE A 91 3.51 1.32 3.99
CA PHE A 91 4.72 0.66 3.51
C PHE A 91 5.98 1.45 3.90
N ILE A 92 5.96 2.78 3.72
CA ILE A 92 7.04 3.68 4.10
C ILE A 92 7.24 3.66 5.63
N ASP A 93 6.16 3.75 6.39
CA ASP A 93 6.19 3.74 7.86
C ASP A 93 6.77 2.44 8.41
N MET A 94 6.38 1.29 7.86
CA MET A 94 6.94 -0.01 8.24
C MET A 94 8.45 -0.07 8.01
N ILE A 95 8.93 0.38 6.85
CA ILE A 95 10.37 0.36 6.56
C ILE A 95 11.12 1.35 7.45
N ALA A 96 10.62 2.59 7.56
CA ALA A 96 11.34 3.67 8.22
C ALA A 96 11.30 3.58 9.76
N LYS A 97 10.15 3.15 10.34
CA LYS A 97 9.94 3.17 11.79
C LYS A 97 10.33 1.84 12.46
N LEU A 98 10.09 0.72 11.79
CA LEU A 98 10.39 -0.58 12.39
C LEU A 98 11.85 -1.02 12.22
N GLY A 99 12.58 -0.43 11.27
CA GLY A 99 13.99 -0.77 11.04
C GLY A 99 14.24 -2.26 10.81
N ILE A 100 13.28 -2.98 10.22
CA ILE A 100 13.27 -4.45 10.14
C ILE A 100 14.42 -4.99 9.31
N LYS A 101 14.79 -4.25 8.27
CA LYS A 101 15.93 -4.58 7.42
C LYS A 101 17.25 -4.06 7.97
N ASP A 102 17.19 -3.18 8.97
CA ASP A 102 18.38 -2.70 9.64
C ASP A 102 18.76 -3.67 10.75
N ARG A 103 20.01 -4.10 10.80
CA ARG A 103 20.52 -4.81 11.96
C ARG A 103 20.44 -3.87 13.17
N SER A 104 19.97 -4.39 14.30
CA SER A 104 20.07 -3.66 15.56
C SER A 104 21.48 -3.09 15.73
N VAL A 105 21.61 -1.80 15.96
CA VAL A 105 22.91 -1.12 16.14
C VAL A 105 23.73 -1.85 17.22
N THR A 106 23.08 -2.35 18.25
CA THR A 106 23.71 -3.12 19.34
C THR A 106 24.22 -4.47 18.84
N ALA A 107 23.45 -5.21 18.05
CA ALA A 107 23.86 -6.50 17.50
C ALA A 107 24.94 -6.36 16.41
N TRP A 108 24.93 -5.26 15.66
CA TRP A 108 25.95 -4.97 14.65
C TRP A 108 27.31 -4.63 15.28
N ASN A 109 27.31 -3.79 16.32
CA ASN A 109 28.54 -3.33 16.94
C ASN A 109 29.17 -4.35 17.91
N LEU A 110 28.36 -5.29 18.43
CA LEU A 110 28.77 -6.23 19.45
C LEU A 110 28.27 -7.64 19.10
N SER A 111 29.11 -8.44 18.44
CA SER A 111 28.80 -9.79 17.97
C SER A 111 28.26 -10.73 19.05
N GLN A 112 28.53 -10.45 20.31
CA GLN A 112 28.03 -11.25 21.44
C GLN A 112 26.51 -11.22 21.60
N TYR A 113 25.82 -10.18 21.07
CA TYR A 113 24.35 -10.04 21.11
C TYR A 113 23.66 -10.55 19.85
N GLU A 114 24.42 -10.86 18.78
CA GLU A 114 23.87 -11.36 17.51
C GLU A 114 23.01 -12.62 17.71
N ARG A 115 23.50 -13.55 18.52
CA ARG A 115 22.77 -14.80 18.82
C ARG A 115 21.43 -14.55 19.52
N LEU A 116 21.36 -13.60 20.46
CA LEU A 116 20.12 -13.20 21.11
C LEU A 116 19.17 -12.56 20.12
N HIS A 117 19.66 -11.61 19.33
CA HIS A 117 18.88 -10.89 18.33
C HIS A 117 18.30 -11.86 17.30
N ASP A 118 19.11 -12.72 16.71
CA ASP A 118 18.67 -13.65 15.66
C ASP A 118 17.72 -14.72 16.21
N GLY A 119 18.00 -15.21 17.44
CA GLY A 119 17.10 -16.11 18.13
C GLY A 119 15.74 -15.49 18.40
N MET A 120 15.69 -14.25 18.88
CA MET A 120 14.45 -13.51 19.11
C MET A 120 13.71 -13.24 17.80
N LYS A 121 14.42 -12.77 16.74
CA LYS A 121 13.82 -12.58 15.42
C LYS A 121 13.17 -13.84 14.86
N HIS A 122 13.84 -14.96 15.03
CA HIS A 122 13.34 -16.25 14.58
C HIS A 122 12.11 -16.68 15.38
N GLU A 123 12.17 -16.58 16.72
CA GLU A 123 11.09 -17.01 17.60
C GLU A 123 9.82 -16.19 17.41
N PHE A 124 9.95 -14.88 17.28
CA PHE A 124 8.82 -13.98 17.03
C PHE A 124 8.44 -13.88 15.54
N GLU A 125 9.03 -14.72 14.67
CA GLU A 125 8.76 -14.82 13.25
C GLU A 125 8.77 -13.46 12.52
N ILE A 126 9.65 -12.53 12.95
CA ILE A 126 9.66 -11.14 12.46
C ILE A 126 9.72 -11.06 10.93
N ASP A 127 10.62 -11.81 10.29
CA ASP A 127 10.79 -11.80 8.86
C ASP A 127 9.57 -12.40 8.11
N HIS A 128 8.93 -13.43 8.69
CA HIS A 128 7.73 -14.05 8.14
C HIS A 128 6.53 -13.09 8.22
N ARG A 129 6.30 -12.47 9.37
CA ARG A 129 5.24 -11.47 9.58
C ARG A 129 5.40 -10.27 8.66
N PHE A 130 6.63 -9.77 8.52
CA PHE A 130 6.94 -8.71 7.55
C PHE A 130 6.58 -9.13 6.12
N GLY A 131 7.01 -10.31 5.68
CA GLY A 131 6.71 -10.83 4.35
C GLY A 131 5.22 -10.97 4.07
N GLN A 132 4.41 -11.38 5.07
CA GLN A 132 2.97 -11.45 4.93
C GLN A 132 2.32 -10.08 4.71
N ILE A 133 2.72 -9.07 5.49
CA ILE A 133 2.21 -7.71 5.33
C ILE A 133 2.68 -7.11 4.00
N GLU A 134 3.95 -7.27 3.65
CA GLU A 134 4.51 -6.84 2.37
C GLU A 134 3.75 -7.45 1.19
N PHE A 135 3.41 -8.74 1.25
CA PHE A 135 2.60 -9.39 0.23
C PHE A 135 1.22 -8.75 0.08
N LYS A 136 0.50 -8.50 1.20
CA LYS A 136 -0.82 -7.86 1.19
C LYS A 136 -0.76 -6.45 0.60
N LEU A 137 0.21 -5.64 1.02
CA LEU A 137 0.42 -4.28 0.52
C LEU A 137 0.75 -4.26 -0.99
N ASN A 138 1.61 -5.17 -1.45
CA ASN A 138 1.94 -5.31 -2.86
C ASN A 138 0.72 -5.76 -3.69
N LEU A 139 -0.12 -6.65 -3.15
CA LEU A 139 -1.35 -7.09 -3.81
C LEU A 139 -2.31 -5.90 -4.03
N ILE A 140 -2.52 -5.08 -3.00
CA ILE A 140 -3.34 -3.86 -3.11
C ILE A 140 -2.73 -2.92 -4.16
N GLN A 141 -1.43 -2.68 -4.09
CA GLN A 141 -0.74 -1.75 -4.99
C GLN A 141 -0.82 -2.17 -6.46
N GLN A 142 -0.59 -3.44 -6.76
CA GLN A 142 -0.63 -3.96 -8.14
C GLN A 142 -2.03 -3.85 -8.74
N ASN A 143 -3.03 -4.29 -8.00
CA ASN A 143 -4.42 -4.25 -8.47
C ASN A 143 -4.94 -2.82 -8.55
N ALA A 144 -4.58 -1.95 -7.61
CA ALA A 144 -4.96 -0.54 -7.66
C ALA A 144 -4.34 0.19 -8.86
N LYS A 145 -3.09 -0.10 -9.23
CA LYS A 145 -2.47 0.41 -10.47
C LYS A 145 -3.25 0.00 -11.70
N PHE A 146 -3.68 -1.26 -11.76
CA PHE A 146 -4.52 -1.73 -12.87
C PHE A 146 -5.81 -0.91 -12.98
N PHE A 147 -6.53 -0.71 -11.88
CA PHE A 147 -7.76 0.09 -11.88
C PHE A 147 -7.53 1.55 -12.27
N LEU A 148 -6.45 2.16 -11.77
CA LEU A 148 -6.09 3.53 -12.14
C LEU A 148 -5.79 3.67 -13.64
N ASN A 149 -5.14 2.69 -14.24
CA ASN A 149 -4.88 2.65 -15.68
C ASN A 149 -6.19 2.52 -16.48
N VAL A 150 -7.12 1.66 -16.04
CA VAL A 150 -8.44 1.54 -16.66
C VAL A 150 -9.21 2.87 -16.61
N LEU A 151 -9.18 3.55 -15.45
CA LEU A 151 -9.82 4.85 -15.27
C LEU A 151 -9.19 5.94 -16.15
N HIS A 152 -7.88 5.89 -16.36
CA HIS A 152 -7.17 6.82 -17.23
C HIS A 152 -7.57 6.62 -18.70
N ASN A 153 -7.60 5.38 -19.16
CA ASN A 153 -7.99 5.05 -20.52
C ASN A 153 -9.43 5.47 -20.85
N GLN A 154 -10.37 5.28 -19.91
CA GLN A 154 -11.76 5.74 -20.10
C GLN A 154 -11.87 7.25 -20.34
N LYS A 155 -11.01 8.08 -19.74
CA LYS A 155 -10.98 9.51 -20.02
C LYS A 155 -10.42 9.83 -21.41
N SER A 156 -9.41 9.10 -21.86
CA SER A 156 -8.83 9.25 -23.19
C SER A 156 -9.86 8.96 -24.27
N ASP A 157 -10.56 7.84 -24.16
CA ASP A 157 -11.62 7.44 -25.10
C ASP A 157 -12.72 8.50 -25.21
N THR A 158 -13.13 9.12 -24.09
CA THR A 158 -14.12 10.18 -24.09
C THR A 158 -13.64 11.43 -24.82
N LEU A 159 -12.38 11.81 -24.69
CA LEU A 159 -11.79 12.93 -25.42
C LEU A 159 -11.70 12.64 -26.92
N GLU A 160 -11.29 11.44 -27.31
CA GLU A 160 -11.25 11.02 -28.72
C GLU A 160 -12.66 11.10 -29.35
N TRP A 161 -13.69 10.57 -28.70
CA TRP A 161 -15.06 10.67 -29.14
C TRP A 161 -15.52 12.11 -29.28
N THR A 162 -15.17 12.99 -28.35
CA THR A 162 -15.50 14.41 -28.40
C THR A 162 -14.89 15.08 -29.62
N ILE A 163 -13.61 14.78 -29.92
CA ILE A 163 -12.93 15.32 -31.10
C ILE A 163 -13.58 14.81 -32.39
N ILE A 164 -13.90 13.51 -32.46
CA ILE A 164 -14.57 12.92 -33.64
C ILE A 164 -15.91 13.59 -33.88
N VAL A 165 -16.72 13.83 -32.85
CA VAL A 165 -18.00 14.50 -32.94
C VAL A 165 -17.85 15.95 -33.44
N LEU A 166 -16.87 16.71 -32.92
CA LEU A 166 -16.59 18.07 -33.34
C LEU A 166 -16.16 18.14 -34.80
N ILE A 167 -15.23 17.29 -35.24
CA ILE A 167 -14.78 17.23 -36.63
C ILE A 167 -15.94 16.85 -37.56
N SER A 168 -16.77 15.87 -37.14
CA SER A 168 -17.95 15.47 -37.92
C SER A 168 -18.94 16.62 -38.07
N PHE A 169 -19.15 17.41 -37.01
CA PHE A 169 -20.01 18.58 -37.05
C PHE A 169 -19.48 19.68 -37.99
N GLU A 170 -18.16 19.96 -37.93
CA GLU A 170 -17.51 20.90 -38.85
C GLU A 170 -17.64 20.46 -40.30
N CYS A 171 -17.45 19.17 -40.61
CA CYS A 171 -17.64 18.63 -41.94
C CYS A 171 -19.08 18.83 -42.43
N VAL A 172 -20.07 18.60 -41.59
CA VAL A 172 -21.49 18.82 -41.95
C VAL A 172 -21.76 20.30 -42.23
N LEU A 173 -21.24 21.21 -41.40
CA LEU A 173 -21.37 22.65 -41.63
C LEU A 173 -20.74 23.07 -42.96
N MET A 174 -19.55 22.57 -43.27
CA MET A 174 -18.86 22.86 -44.53
C MET A 174 -19.65 22.37 -45.77
N ILE A 175 -20.26 21.18 -45.70
CA ILE A 175 -21.10 20.63 -46.74
C ILE A 175 -22.38 21.50 -46.92
N MET A 176 -23.00 21.93 -45.84
CA MET A 176 -24.16 22.81 -45.87
C MET A 176 -23.84 24.16 -46.49
N GLU A 177 -22.69 24.73 -46.22
CA GLU A 177 -22.18 25.97 -46.78
C GLU A 177 -21.93 25.82 -48.29
N MET A 178 -21.26 24.75 -48.73
CA MET A 178 -21.04 24.44 -50.15
C MET A 178 -22.32 24.18 -50.93
N SER A 179 -23.34 23.61 -50.29
CA SER A 179 -24.63 23.31 -50.95
C SER A 179 -25.55 24.53 -51.07
N GLY A 180 -25.13 25.71 -50.63
CA GLY A 180 -25.88 26.94 -50.72
C GLY A 180 -27.08 27.08 -49.77
N VAL A 181 -27.30 26.08 -48.89
CA VAL A 181 -28.37 26.11 -47.89
C VAL A 181 -28.03 27.05 -46.73
N GLY A 182 -26.72 27.30 -46.48
CA GLY A 182 -26.24 28.19 -45.43
C GLY A 182 -26.62 29.66 -45.58
N SER A 183 -26.78 30.15 -46.80
CA SER A 183 -27.18 31.55 -47.06
C SER A 183 -28.64 31.86 -46.65
N SER A 184 -29.51 30.87 -46.63
CA SER A 184 -30.88 30.99 -46.19
C SER A 184 -31.06 31.04 -44.68
N VAL A 185 -30.18 30.40 -43.93
CA VAL A 185 -30.24 30.40 -42.45
C VAL A 185 -29.67 31.69 -41.86
N LEU A 186 -28.59 32.22 -42.45
CA LEU A 186 -28.02 33.52 -42.03
C LEU A 186 -28.93 34.71 -42.29
N SER A 187 -29.75 34.64 -43.34
CA SER A 187 -30.74 35.68 -43.60
C SER A 187 -31.94 35.71 -42.64
N LEU A 188 -32.23 34.56 -42.01
CA LEU A 188 -33.26 34.47 -40.97
C LEU A 188 -32.79 35.00 -39.60
N THR A 189 -31.50 34.88 -39.26
CA THR A 189 -30.95 35.42 -38.01
C THR A 189 -30.75 36.93 -38.05
N SER A 190 -30.53 37.52 -39.24
CA SER A 190 -30.42 38.97 -39.40
C SER A 190 -31.79 39.70 -39.43
N ALA A 191 -32.89 38.97 -39.48
CA ALA A 191 -34.26 39.55 -39.46
C ALA A 191 -34.81 39.70 -38.02
N TRP A 192 -34.05 39.29 -37.00
CA TRP A 192 -34.43 39.34 -35.57
C TRP A 192 -33.54 40.26 -34.71
N ILE A 193 -32.67 41.06 -35.32
CA ILE A 193 -31.92 42.16 -34.72
C ILE A 193 -32.35 43.46 -35.38
#